data_5c30fcc37b61ac69d3e8e4e243b7a287
#
_entry.id   5c30fcc37b61ac69d3e8e4e243b7a287
#
_cell.length_a   1.000
_cell.length_b   1.000
_cell.length_c   1.000
_cell.angle_alpha   90.00
_cell.angle_beta   90.00
_cell.angle_gamma   90.00
#
_symmetry.space_group_name_H-M   'P 1'
#
loop_
_entity.id
_entity.type
_entity.pdbx_description
1 polymer ?
#
loop_
_entity_poly.entity_id
_entity_poly.type
_entity_poly.pdbx_seq_one_letter_code
_entity_poly.pdbx_strand_id
1 'polypeptide(L)'
;RSRRVRDEHLAAVLRGEEFLLFDGAMGTQLQSRGLAAGELPELLCLTNPTEIREVHAAYVAAGAEVVTTNTFGANATKLGGAASVEEVFSAAVSCAREAGARYVAADLGPTGQLLAPMGPLPFDDAYDLFAEQVRAADAAGADLFVIETMADLAEAKAALLAVRENSDLPAFVTMTFGEDGRTFLGTTPEAAAVTLSSLGADVVGINCGLGPAAVAPLVKRMLPWASCPVMAQANAGLPHVVDGVTTYDVGPEEYAEAVAGMLDAGVTVIGGCCGTTPQHIAREHELLVGRVPAERHVRDSFAVSSAQEICSLDYGQVGVIGERINPTGKRLMKEALRSGDHDYVMNMAIEQSRAGAQILDVNAGLPEIDERAVICQLVSELQGVSTLPLQIDAADPVVIEAAVRSYPGKALINSTNGKAQTMADVLPIVKHYGCAVVGLTLDEDGIPATAEGRLAIARKIVRECEQLGIPGHDVVIDCLTMAASTDQTQPRAILDAIRLVKQELPGVRTVLGVSNISFGLPFRPLVNGTFLAAAFSAGLDLAIINPCLTRMMDVVDSWRVLSGEDESAQYFVANYAERSDRAPVPVSPGEKAATPVASASAAPAAALRDVAK
;
A
#
# COMPACT_ATOMS: atom_id res chain seq x y z
N ARG A 1 14.85 -4.99 -12.76
CA ARG A 1 15.07 -6.09 -13.72
C ARG A 1 13.91 -6.10 -14.71
N SER A 2 14.20 -6.33 -16.01
CA SER A 2 13.15 -6.59 -17.01
C SER A 2 12.56 -7.98 -16.75
N ARG A 3 11.23 -8.12 -16.89
CA ARG A 3 10.59 -9.42 -16.77
C ARG A 3 11.00 -10.35 -17.91
N ARG A 4 11.28 -11.61 -17.59
CA ARG A 4 11.43 -12.67 -18.57
C ARG A 4 10.05 -13.15 -18.97
N VAL A 5 9.62 -12.77 -20.17
CA VAL A 5 8.29 -13.07 -20.71
C VAL A 5 8.44 -14.05 -21.85
N ARG A 6 7.59 -15.08 -21.90
CA ARG A 6 7.70 -16.17 -22.84
C ARG A 6 7.51 -15.75 -24.31
N ASP A 7 6.54 -14.86 -24.55
CA ASP A 7 6.19 -14.39 -25.90
C ASP A 7 5.51 -13.00 -25.85
N GLU A 8 5.28 -12.41 -27.05
CA GLU A 8 4.67 -11.10 -27.19
C GLU A 8 3.21 -11.05 -26.71
N HIS A 9 2.45 -12.15 -26.83
CA HIS A 9 1.08 -12.20 -26.31
C HIS A 9 1.06 -11.99 -24.79
N LEU A 10 1.90 -12.72 -24.06
CA LEU A 10 1.99 -12.52 -22.60
C LEU A 10 2.49 -11.11 -22.25
N ALA A 11 3.42 -10.54 -23.04
CA ALA A 11 3.84 -9.16 -22.85
C ALA A 11 2.68 -8.17 -23.06
N ALA A 12 1.84 -8.36 -24.08
CA ALA A 12 0.66 -7.54 -24.34
C ALA A 12 -0.39 -7.67 -23.22
N VAL A 13 -0.56 -8.88 -22.66
CA VAL A 13 -1.40 -9.10 -21.46
C VAL A 13 -0.91 -8.26 -20.28
N LEU A 14 0.40 -8.25 -20.03
CA LEU A 14 0.97 -7.47 -18.91
C LEU A 14 0.82 -5.95 -19.10
N ARG A 15 0.67 -5.50 -20.35
CA ARG A 15 0.34 -4.10 -20.67
C ARG A 15 -1.17 -3.80 -20.66
N GLY A 16 -2.02 -4.83 -20.46
CA GLY A 16 -3.47 -4.70 -20.49
C GLY A 16 -4.08 -4.58 -21.89
N GLU A 17 -3.33 -4.93 -22.92
CA GLU A 17 -3.73 -4.82 -24.34
C GLU A 17 -4.46 -6.06 -24.86
N GLU A 18 -4.28 -7.21 -24.20
CA GLU A 18 -4.89 -8.48 -24.55
C GLU A 18 -5.45 -9.20 -23.31
N PHE A 19 -6.39 -10.09 -23.56
CA PHE A 19 -6.96 -10.97 -22.53
C PHE A 19 -6.07 -12.17 -22.27
N LEU A 20 -6.24 -12.76 -21.07
CA LEU A 20 -5.64 -14.03 -20.71
C LEU A 20 -6.67 -14.90 -19.97
N LEU A 21 -6.83 -16.14 -20.41
CA LEU A 21 -7.74 -17.10 -19.80
C LEU A 21 -6.96 -18.16 -19.00
N PHE A 22 -7.17 -18.17 -17.71
CA PHE A 22 -6.71 -19.20 -16.79
C PHE A 22 -7.65 -20.41 -16.79
N ASP A 23 -7.17 -21.51 -16.24
CA ASP A 23 -7.94 -22.68 -15.92
C ASP A 23 -8.94 -22.46 -14.77
N GLY A 24 -9.63 -23.53 -14.38
CA GLY A 24 -10.56 -23.58 -13.26
C GLY A 24 -10.04 -24.42 -12.11
N ALA A 25 -10.96 -24.88 -11.27
CA ALA A 25 -10.66 -25.63 -10.06
C ALA A 25 -9.85 -26.91 -10.32
N MET A 26 -8.83 -27.13 -9.50
CA MET A 26 -8.11 -28.40 -9.41
C MET A 26 -8.67 -29.26 -8.27
N GLY A 27 -8.78 -28.71 -7.06
CA GLY A 27 -9.20 -29.47 -5.88
C GLY A 27 -10.57 -30.13 -6.02
N THR A 28 -11.59 -29.39 -6.48
CA THR A 28 -12.95 -29.97 -6.69
C THR A 28 -12.98 -31.00 -7.82
N GLN A 29 -12.15 -30.86 -8.84
CA GLN A 29 -12.00 -31.87 -9.89
C GLN A 29 -11.36 -33.16 -9.34
N LEU A 30 -10.35 -33.08 -8.52
CA LEU A 30 -9.72 -34.25 -7.90
C LEU A 30 -10.64 -34.91 -6.88
N GLN A 31 -11.39 -34.13 -6.09
CA GLN A 31 -12.39 -34.67 -5.17
C GLN A 31 -13.49 -35.49 -5.91
N SER A 32 -13.96 -35.00 -7.06
CA SER A 32 -14.92 -35.72 -7.89
C SER A 32 -14.36 -37.00 -8.49
N ARG A 33 -13.03 -37.15 -8.54
CA ARG A 33 -12.30 -38.33 -9.00
C ARG A 33 -11.86 -39.27 -7.88
N GLY A 34 -12.18 -38.94 -6.61
CA GLY A 34 -11.97 -39.81 -5.46
C GLY A 34 -10.84 -39.40 -4.50
N LEU A 35 -10.26 -38.20 -4.63
CA LEU A 35 -9.34 -37.68 -3.64
C LEU A 35 -10.02 -37.60 -2.26
N ALA A 36 -9.46 -38.30 -1.27
CA ALA A 36 -10.00 -38.35 0.07
C ALA A 36 -9.67 -37.10 0.89
N ALA A 37 -10.53 -36.79 1.86
CA ALA A 37 -10.26 -35.69 2.81
C ALA A 37 -8.98 -35.95 3.61
N GLY A 38 -8.10 -34.95 3.65
CA GLY A 38 -6.82 -35.00 4.37
C GLY A 38 -5.64 -35.51 3.54
N GLU A 39 -5.86 -36.00 2.33
CA GLU A 39 -4.77 -36.27 1.38
C GLU A 39 -4.21 -34.96 0.82
N LEU A 40 -2.89 -34.94 0.60
CA LEU A 40 -2.20 -33.82 -0.04
C LEU A 40 -2.35 -33.93 -1.56
N PRO A 41 -3.14 -33.06 -2.21
CA PRO A 41 -3.35 -33.14 -3.67
C PRO A 41 -2.06 -33.04 -4.46
N GLU A 42 -1.10 -32.26 -3.96
CA GLU A 42 0.19 -31.98 -4.60
C GLU A 42 1.02 -33.27 -4.83
N LEU A 43 0.89 -34.24 -3.95
CA LEU A 43 1.61 -35.52 -4.06
C LEU A 43 1.13 -36.37 -5.25
N LEU A 44 -0.08 -36.12 -5.77
CA LEU A 44 -0.57 -36.78 -6.97
C LEU A 44 0.28 -36.47 -8.21
N CYS A 45 0.99 -35.36 -8.23
CA CYS A 45 1.95 -35.08 -9.30
C CYS A 45 3.07 -36.14 -9.37
N LEU A 46 3.39 -36.78 -8.25
CA LEU A 46 4.39 -37.84 -8.14
C LEU A 46 3.76 -39.23 -8.21
N THR A 47 2.63 -39.44 -7.54
CA THR A 47 2.02 -40.76 -7.37
C THR A 47 1.01 -41.13 -8.46
N ASN A 48 0.31 -40.15 -9.04
CA ASN A 48 -0.65 -40.34 -10.11
C ASN A 48 -0.63 -39.17 -11.11
N PRO A 49 0.50 -38.91 -11.80
CA PRO A 49 0.62 -37.78 -12.72
C PRO A 49 -0.35 -37.81 -13.88
N THR A 50 -0.83 -39.00 -14.27
CA THR A 50 -1.82 -39.16 -15.36
C THR A 50 -3.12 -38.45 -15.03
N GLU A 51 -3.64 -38.59 -13.82
CA GLU A 51 -4.87 -37.93 -13.39
C GLU A 51 -4.73 -36.39 -13.42
N ILE A 52 -3.59 -35.87 -12.97
CA ILE A 52 -3.29 -34.42 -13.01
C ILE A 52 -3.27 -33.94 -14.47
N ARG A 53 -2.56 -34.66 -15.36
CA ARG A 53 -2.54 -34.32 -16.79
C ARG A 53 -3.91 -34.33 -17.43
N GLU A 54 -4.75 -35.27 -17.07
CA GLU A 54 -6.12 -35.34 -17.59
C GLU A 54 -6.96 -34.12 -17.20
N VAL A 55 -6.85 -33.66 -15.95
CA VAL A 55 -7.55 -32.46 -15.50
C VAL A 55 -7.01 -31.22 -16.25
N HIS A 56 -5.71 -31.06 -16.34
CA HIS A 56 -5.09 -29.97 -17.10
C HIS A 56 -5.51 -30.01 -18.60
N ALA A 57 -5.47 -31.18 -19.22
CA ALA A 57 -5.85 -31.34 -20.63
C ALA A 57 -7.32 -30.97 -20.89
N ALA A 58 -8.22 -31.28 -19.95
CA ALA A 58 -9.62 -30.89 -20.05
C ALA A 58 -9.80 -29.36 -20.05
N TYR A 59 -9.04 -28.63 -19.24
CA TYR A 59 -9.04 -27.15 -19.23
C TYR A 59 -8.40 -26.56 -20.49
N VAL A 60 -7.31 -27.13 -20.98
CA VAL A 60 -6.69 -26.72 -22.26
C VAL A 60 -7.68 -26.92 -23.42
N ALA A 61 -8.38 -28.07 -23.48
CA ALA A 61 -9.40 -28.34 -24.48
C ALA A 61 -10.58 -27.36 -24.39
N ALA A 62 -10.89 -26.85 -23.20
CA ALA A 62 -11.91 -25.82 -22.98
C ALA A 62 -11.48 -24.42 -23.43
N GLY A 63 -10.20 -24.21 -23.73
CA GLY A 63 -9.67 -22.93 -24.20
C GLY A 63 -8.75 -22.18 -23.20
N ALA A 64 -8.45 -22.77 -22.04
CA ALA A 64 -7.50 -22.20 -21.10
C ALA A 64 -6.12 -22.04 -21.75
N GLU A 65 -5.56 -20.85 -21.67
CA GLU A 65 -4.21 -20.54 -22.13
C GLU A 65 -3.17 -20.80 -21.03
N VAL A 66 -3.57 -20.55 -19.79
CA VAL A 66 -2.74 -20.75 -18.59
C VAL A 66 -3.27 -21.95 -17.82
N VAL A 67 -2.37 -22.86 -17.51
CA VAL A 67 -2.63 -23.97 -16.58
C VAL A 67 -1.87 -23.69 -15.31
N THR A 68 -2.59 -23.70 -14.20
CA THR A 68 -2.04 -23.53 -12.84
C THR A 68 -1.55 -24.87 -12.33
N THR A 69 -0.29 -24.95 -11.92
CA THR A 69 0.29 -26.19 -11.38
C THR A 69 -0.43 -26.66 -10.12
N ASN A 70 -0.52 -27.95 -9.92
CA ASN A 70 -1.10 -28.54 -8.71
C ASN A 70 -0.11 -28.45 -7.52
N THR A 71 0.17 -27.23 -7.08
CA THR A 71 1.20 -26.92 -6.06
C THR A 71 0.74 -25.93 -4.99
N PHE A 72 -0.58 -25.75 -4.83
CA PHE A 72 -1.17 -24.80 -3.89
C PHE A 72 -0.64 -24.94 -2.46
N GLY A 73 -0.50 -26.16 -1.95
CA GLY A 73 0.05 -26.47 -0.63
C GLY A 73 1.49 -27.00 -0.65
N ALA A 74 2.23 -26.83 -1.74
CA ALA A 74 3.56 -27.43 -1.90
C ALA A 74 4.69 -26.63 -1.23
N ASN A 75 4.49 -26.19 0.01
CA ASN A 75 5.58 -25.64 0.84
C ASN A 75 6.15 -26.72 1.78
N ALA A 76 7.36 -26.50 2.27
CA ALA A 76 8.07 -27.48 3.09
C ALA A 76 7.31 -27.87 4.36
N THR A 77 6.61 -26.93 4.99
CA THR A 77 5.83 -27.19 6.20
C THR A 77 4.63 -28.11 5.93
N LYS A 78 3.86 -27.83 4.89
CA LYS A 78 2.65 -28.63 4.54
C LYS A 78 3.04 -29.99 3.97
N LEU A 79 4.12 -30.09 3.20
CA LEU A 79 4.60 -31.37 2.68
C LEU A 79 5.13 -32.27 3.80
N GLY A 80 5.58 -31.71 4.92
CA GLY A 80 5.93 -32.46 6.14
C GLY A 80 6.97 -33.56 5.92
N GLY A 81 7.83 -33.41 4.91
CA GLY A 81 8.85 -34.40 4.55
C GLY A 81 8.36 -35.56 3.66
N ALA A 82 7.10 -35.55 3.22
CA ALA A 82 6.57 -36.58 2.31
C ALA A 82 7.20 -36.53 0.91
N ALA A 83 7.60 -35.34 0.48
CA ALA A 83 8.39 -35.10 -0.73
C ALA A 83 9.13 -33.76 -0.55
N SER A 84 10.16 -33.50 -1.35
CA SER A 84 10.80 -32.19 -1.39
C SER A 84 9.97 -31.22 -2.24
N VAL A 85 10.09 -29.93 -1.96
CA VAL A 85 9.47 -28.86 -2.76
C VAL A 85 9.91 -28.95 -4.23
N GLU A 86 11.19 -29.19 -4.46
CA GLU A 86 11.78 -29.34 -5.79
C GLU A 86 11.15 -30.50 -6.58
N GLU A 87 11.00 -31.66 -5.96
CA GLU A 87 10.38 -32.85 -6.60
C GLU A 87 8.94 -32.56 -7.00
N VAL A 88 8.16 -31.93 -6.12
CA VAL A 88 6.75 -31.63 -6.39
C VAL A 88 6.62 -30.61 -7.52
N PHE A 89 7.37 -29.49 -7.48
CA PHE A 89 7.29 -28.48 -8.55
C PHE A 89 7.79 -29.02 -9.90
N SER A 90 8.86 -29.81 -9.92
CA SER A 90 9.34 -30.43 -11.15
C SER A 90 8.27 -31.32 -11.79
N ALA A 91 7.63 -32.18 -11.01
CA ALA A 91 6.57 -33.05 -11.49
C ALA A 91 5.30 -32.26 -11.92
N ALA A 92 4.92 -31.25 -11.13
CA ALA A 92 3.73 -30.46 -11.41
C ALA A 92 3.86 -29.62 -12.69
N VAL A 93 5.00 -28.98 -12.92
CA VAL A 93 5.28 -28.24 -14.16
C VAL A 93 5.32 -29.20 -15.37
N SER A 94 5.91 -30.36 -15.22
CA SER A 94 5.90 -31.40 -16.27
C SER A 94 4.48 -31.83 -16.65
N CYS A 95 3.63 -32.12 -15.66
CA CYS A 95 2.23 -32.46 -15.90
C CYS A 95 1.49 -31.39 -16.71
N ALA A 96 1.68 -30.11 -16.35
CA ALA A 96 1.04 -28.99 -17.05
C ALA A 96 1.57 -28.85 -18.51
N ARG A 97 2.87 -28.99 -18.73
CA ARG A 97 3.47 -28.97 -20.08
C ARG A 97 2.97 -30.10 -20.95
N GLU A 98 2.98 -31.31 -20.42
CA GLU A 98 2.53 -32.53 -21.15
C GLU A 98 1.03 -32.46 -21.48
N ALA A 99 0.22 -31.75 -20.70
CA ALA A 99 -1.18 -31.51 -21.01
C ALA A 99 -1.41 -30.49 -22.15
N GLY A 100 -0.36 -29.82 -22.64
CA GLY A 100 -0.42 -28.89 -23.77
C GLY A 100 -0.68 -27.44 -23.38
N ALA A 101 -0.41 -27.05 -22.14
CA ALA A 101 -0.55 -25.67 -21.69
C ALA A 101 0.31 -24.70 -22.52
N ARG A 102 -0.29 -23.58 -22.96
CA ARG A 102 0.47 -22.49 -23.58
C ARG A 102 1.40 -21.84 -22.56
N TYR A 103 0.88 -21.55 -21.38
CA TYR A 103 1.63 -21.03 -20.24
C TYR A 103 1.40 -21.88 -19.00
N VAL A 104 2.45 -22.09 -18.26
CA VAL A 104 2.42 -22.77 -16.95
C VAL A 104 2.60 -21.75 -15.85
N ALA A 105 1.58 -21.57 -15.03
CA ALA A 105 1.62 -20.73 -13.84
C ALA A 105 1.99 -21.59 -12.62
N ALA A 106 3.11 -21.28 -11.99
CA ALA A 106 3.47 -21.91 -10.72
C ALA A 106 2.58 -21.36 -9.60
N ASP A 107 1.82 -22.21 -8.97
CA ASP A 107 0.87 -21.87 -7.92
C ASP A 107 1.54 -21.80 -6.55
N LEU A 108 1.35 -20.66 -5.88
CA LEU A 108 1.79 -20.40 -4.52
C LEU A 108 0.57 -20.03 -3.66
N GLY A 109 0.09 -20.98 -2.88
CA GLY A 109 -0.96 -20.75 -1.90
C GLY A 109 -0.45 -20.27 -0.55
N PRO A 110 -1.35 -19.92 0.40
CA PRO A 110 -0.97 -19.52 1.74
C PRO A 110 -0.17 -20.58 2.50
N THR A 111 0.69 -20.13 3.42
CA THR A 111 1.47 -21.04 4.27
C THR A 111 0.61 -21.90 5.19
N GLY A 112 -0.62 -21.47 5.47
CA GLY A 112 -1.53 -22.09 6.43
C GLY A 112 -1.36 -21.57 7.86
N GLN A 113 -0.48 -20.59 8.07
CA GLN A 113 -0.26 -19.94 9.35
C GLN A 113 -0.42 -18.42 9.21
N LEU A 114 -0.91 -17.78 10.27
CA LEU A 114 -0.94 -16.32 10.33
C LEU A 114 0.44 -15.76 10.62
N LEU A 115 0.80 -14.70 9.91
CA LEU A 115 2.04 -13.97 10.14
C LEU A 115 1.94 -13.08 11.38
N ALA A 116 3.08 -12.85 12.03
CA ALA A 116 3.18 -11.84 13.09
C ALA A 116 2.78 -10.44 12.56
N PRO A 117 2.12 -9.59 13.36
CA PRO A 117 1.80 -9.76 14.78
C PRO A 117 0.52 -10.57 15.07
N MET A 118 -0.28 -10.90 14.06
CA MET A 118 -1.58 -11.54 14.23
C MET A 118 -1.47 -13.04 14.51
N GLY A 119 -0.34 -13.65 14.16
CA GLY A 119 -0.03 -15.07 14.36
C GLY A 119 1.45 -15.30 14.69
N PRO A 120 1.86 -16.57 14.78
CA PRO A 120 3.19 -16.93 15.25
C PRO A 120 4.29 -16.89 14.20
N LEU A 121 3.96 -16.87 12.88
CA LEU A 121 4.94 -17.00 11.81
C LEU A 121 5.65 -15.65 11.54
N PRO A 122 6.99 -15.58 11.75
CA PRO A 122 7.74 -14.39 11.36
C PRO A 122 7.68 -14.13 9.85
N PHE A 123 7.73 -12.86 9.47
CA PHE A 123 7.72 -12.46 8.06
C PHE A 123 8.85 -13.12 7.24
N ASP A 124 10.07 -13.13 7.78
CA ASP A 124 11.22 -13.71 7.09
C ASP A 124 11.10 -15.23 6.93
N ASP A 125 10.51 -15.94 7.89
CA ASP A 125 10.25 -17.38 7.78
C ASP A 125 9.20 -17.67 6.68
N ALA A 126 8.16 -16.86 6.58
CA ALA A 126 7.20 -16.97 5.49
C ALA A 126 7.87 -16.69 4.13
N TYR A 127 8.69 -15.64 4.06
CA TYR A 127 9.47 -15.32 2.86
C TYR A 127 10.36 -16.50 2.44
N ASP A 128 11.05 -17.14 3.35
CA ASP A 128 11.94 -18.28 3.06
C ASP A 128 11.17 -19.48 2.51
N LEU A 129 9.98 -19.77 3.06
CA LEU A 129 9.09 -20.81 2.53
C LEU A 129 8.69 -20.52 1.07
N PHE A 130 8.32 -19.29 0.76
CA PHE A 130 7.97 -18.90 -0.61
C PHE A 130 9.19 -18.88 -1.53
N ALA A 131 10.34 -18.41 -1.06
CA ALA A 131 11.56 -18.35 -1.86
C ALA A 131 12.04 -19.75 -2.30
N GLU A 132 11.90 -20.76 -1.45
CA GLU A 132 12.16 -22.16 -1.80
C GLU A 132 11.26 -22.63 -2.95
N GLN A 133 9.95 -22.37 -2.85
CA GLN A 133 8.98 -22.71 -3.90
C GLN A 133 9.30 -21.97 -5.21
N VAL A 134 9.61 -20.68 -5.13
CA VAL A 134 9.95 -19.85 -6.29
C VAL A 134 11.16 -20.40 -7.04
N ARG A 135 12.24 -20.72 -6.32
CA ARG A 135 13.44 -21.30 -6.94
C ARG A 135 13.17 -22.65 -7.59
N ALA A 136 12.37 -23.48 -6.94
CA ALA A 136 11.98 -24.80 -7.47
C ALA A 136 11.14 -24.65 -8.76
N ALA A 137 10.17 -23.76 -8.78
CA ALA A 137 9.30 -23.52 -9.92
C ALA A 137 10.04 -22.90 -11.11
N ASP A 138 10.92 -21.93 -10.88
CA ASP A 138 11.74 -21.31 -11.94
C ASP A 138 12.68 -22.34 -12.56
N ALA A 139 13.36 -23.17 -11.74
CA ALA A 139 14.20 -24.25 -12.20
C ALA A 139 13.43 -25.32 -12.99
N ALA A 140 12.17 -25.58 -12.63
CA ALA A 140 11.29 -26.52 -13.34
C ALA A 140 10.77 -25.98 -14.68
N GLY A 141 10.94 -24.69 -14.97
CA GLY A 141 10.57 -24.08 -16.26
C GLY A 141 9.14 -23.55 -16.31
N ALA A 142 8.61 -23.05 -15.21
CA ALA A 142 7.37 -22.27 -15.21
C ALA A 142 7.48 -21.00 -16.07
N ASP A 143 6.35 -20.43 -16.49
CA ASP A 143 6.32 -19.19 -17.29
C ASP A 143 5.95 -17.95 -16.47
N LEU A 144 5.21 -18.15 -15.39
CA LEU A 144 4.78 -17.10 -14.47
C LEU A 144 4.46 -17.71 -13.10
N PHE A 145 4.30 -16.87 -12.12
CA PHE A 145 3.79 -17.22 -10.79
C PHE A 145 2.37 -16.72 -10.61
N VAL A 146 1.55 -17.50 -9.96
CA VAL A 146 0.27 -17.07 -9.40
C VAL A 146 0.31 -17.26 -7.88
N ILE A 147 0.26 -16.16 -7.16
CA ILE A 147 0.15 -16.10 -5.70
C ILE A 147 -1.33 -15.91 -5.42
N GLU A 148 -1.99 -16.93 -4.90
CA GLU A 148 -3.45 -16.93 -4.85
C GLU A 148 -4.03 -17.23 -3.46
N THR A 149 -5.30 -16.86 -3.28
CA THR A 149 -6.09 -17.16 -2.07
C THR A 149 -5.49 -16.54 -0.82
N MET A 150 -4.86 -15.38 -0.96
CA MET A 150 -4.27 -14.66 0.14
C MET A 150 -5.35 -13.91 0.94
N ALA A 151 -5.33 -14.10 2.26
CA ALA A 151 -6.20 -13.42 3.21
C ALA A 151 -5.45 -12.40 4.08
N ASP A 152 -4.13 -12.46 4.04
CA ASP A 152 -3.19 -11.62 4.79
C ASP A 152 -2.30 -10.86 3.81
N LEU A 153 -2.37 -9.54 3.84
CA LEU A 153 -1.56 -8.68 2.95
C LEU A 153 -0.06 -8.82 3.25
N ALA A 154 0.32 -9.07 4.51
CA ALA A 154 1.71 -9.32 4.87
C ALA A 154 2.24 -10.60 4.22
N GLU A 155 1.44 -11.66 4.19
CA GLU A 155 1.79 -12.92 3.53
C GLU A 155 1.88 -12.76 2.01
N ALA A 156 0.92 -12.06 1.41
CA ALA A 156 0.97 -11.74 -0.02
C ALA A 156 2.23 -10.94 -0.38
N LYS A 157 2.61 -9.99 0.46
CA LYS A 157 3.86 -9.22 0.31
C LYS A 157 5.09 -10.12 0.40
N ALA A 158 5.16 -11.01 1.39
CA ALA A 158 6.27 -11.95 1.56
C ALA A 158 6.43 -12.83 0.30
N ALA A 159 5.34 -13.37 -0.22
CA ALA A 159 5.33 -14.18 -1.44
C ALA A 159 5.76 -13.37 -2.68
N LEU A 160 5.25 -12.16 -2.85
CA LEU A 160 5.59 -11.30 -3.99
C LEU A 160 7.06 -10.87 -3.94
N LEU A 161 7.59 -10.51 -2.78
CA LEU A 161 9.01 -10.22 -2.62
C LEU A 161 9.87 -11.45 -2.92
N ALA A 162 9.45 -12.63 -2.48
CA ALA A 162 10.15 -13.87 -2.78
C ALA A 162 10.25 -14.10 -4.30
N VAL A 163 9.17 -13.88 -5.06
CA VAL A 163 9.20 -13.96 -6.52
C VAL A 163 10.15 -12.91 -7.10
N ARG A 164 10.00 -11.65 -6.72
CA ARG A 164 10.77 -10.55 -7.29
C ARG A 164 12.27 -10.62 -7.01
N GLU A 165 12.65 -11.19 -5.89
CA GLU A 165 14.05 -11.30 -5.46
C GLU A 165 14.73 -12.58 -5.94
N ASN A 166 13.97 -13.63 -6.29
CA ASN A 166 14.51 -14.94 -6.67
C ASN A 166 14.21 -15.36 -8.12
N SER A 167 13.39 -14.60 -8.85
CA SER A 167 13.02 -14.89 -10.26
C SER A 167 12.80 -13.62 -11.06
N ASP A 168 12.93 -13.71 -12.36
CA ASP A 168 12.57 -12.64 -13.31
C ASP A 168 11.21 -12.91 -13.99
N LEU A 169 10.50 -13.99 -13.65
CA LEU A 169 9.19 -14.33 -14.19
C LEU A 169 8.10 -13.37 -13.68
N PRO A 170 7.03 -13.17 -14.46
CA PRO A 170 5.88 -12.37 -14.01
C PRO A 170 5.22 -12.95 -12.76
N ALA A 171 4.72 -12.09 -11.88
CA ALA A 171 4.00 -12.43 -10.68
C ALA A 171 2.56 -11.90 -10.73
N PHE A 172 1.59 -12.80 -10.68
CA PHE A 172 0.17 -12.50 -10.55
C PHE A 172 -0.23 -12.75 -9.10
N VAL A 173 -0.94 -11.80 -8.48
CA VAL A 173 -1.31 -11.89 -7.06
C VAL A 173 -2.79 -11.67 -6.89
N THR A 174 -3.47 -12.61 -6.25
CA THR A 174 -4.89 -12.50 -5.90
C THR A 174 -5.12 -12.66 -4.40
N MET A 175 -6.11 -11.92 -3.92
CA MET A 175 -6.58 -12.01 -2.54
C MET A 175 -8.03 -12.52 -2.51
N THR A 176 -8.43 -13.06 -1.37
CA THR A 176 -9.75 -13.61 -1.14
C THR A 176 -10.53 -12.71 -0.19
N PHE A 177 -11.72 -12.28 -0.63
CA PHE A 177 -12.59 -11.38 0.12
C PHE A 177 -13.86 -12.11 0.59
N GLY A 178 -14.40 -11.66 1.73
CA GLY A 178 -15.69 -12.10 2.24
C GLY A 178 -16.84 -11.21 1.75
N GLU A 179 -18.06 -11.55 2.17
CA GLU A 179 -19.28 -10.81 1.83
C GLU A 179 -19.28 -9.35 2.31
N ASP A 180 -18.51 -9.06 3.35
CA ASP A 180 -18.30 -7.71 3.87
C ASP A 180 -17.38 -6.85 2.98
N GLY A 181 -16.84 -7.42 1.89
CA GLY A 181 -15.93 -6.75 0.98
C GLY A 181 -14.52 -6.56 1.53
N ARG A 182 -14.14 -7.31 2.56
CA ARG A 182 -12.80 -7.31 3.15
C ARG A 182 -12.22 -8.73 3.19
N THR A 183 -10.89 -8.83 3.22
CA THR A 183 -10.23 -10.11 3.50
C THR A 183 -10.44 -10.50 4.97
N PHE A 184 -10.04 -11.72 5.33
CA PHE A 184 -10.13 -12.19 6.71
C PHE A 184 -9.45 -11.27 7.74
N LEU A 185 -8.32 -10.66 7.40
CA LEU A 185 -7.62 -9.70 8.25
C LEU A 185 -8.04 -8.23 8.00
N GLY A 186 -9.09 -7.99 7.24
CA GLY A 186 -9.73 -6.69 7.10
C GLY A 186 -9.21 -5.82 5.94
N THR A 187 -8.39 -6.36 5.03
CA THR A 187 -7.89 -5.63 3.86
C THR A 187 -9.00 -5.31 2.87
N THR A 188 -9.11 -4.06 2.44
CA THR A 188 -10.03 -3.62 1.39
C THR A 188 -9.49 -3.93 -0.01
N PRO A 189 -10.33 -4.03 -1.05
CA PRO A 189 -9.88 -4.16 -2.43
C PRO A 189 -8.93 -3.03 -2.88
N GLU A 190 -9.20 -1.81 -2.46
CA GLU A 190 -8.36 -0.64 -2.74
C GLU A 190 -6.96 -0.79 -2.13
N ALA A 191 -6.87 -1.21 -0.87
CA ALA A 191 -5.60 -1.41 -0.18
C ALA A 191 -4.78 -2.54 -0.84
N ALA A 192 -5.41 -3.64 -1.22
CA ALA A 192 -4.77 -4.72 -1.94
C ALA A 192 -4.23 -4.24 -3.30
N ALA A 193 -5.02 -3.49 -4.06
CA ALA A 193 -4.62 -2.97 -5.37
C ALA A 193 -3.44 -2.00 -5.26
N VAL A 194 -3.53 -0.99 -4.40
CA VAL A 194 -2.48 0.01 -4.19
C VAL A 194 -1.19 -0.65 -3.73
N THR A 195 -1.27 -1.51 -2.73
CA THR A 195 -0.09 -2.13 -2.13
C THR A 195 0.62 -3.07 -3.10
N LEU A 196 -0.11 -4.02 -3.66
CA LEU A 196 0.48 -5.08 -4.47
C LEU A 196 0.94 -4.59 -5.84
N SER A 197 0.18 -3.71 -6.51
CA SER A 197 0.62 -3.16 -7.79
C SER A 197 1.83 -2.24 -7.64
N SER A 198 1.89 -1.42 -6.59
CA SER A 198 3.06 -0.58 -6.29
C SER A 198 4.29 -1.42 -5.92
N LEU A 199 4.10 -2.55 -5.24
CA LEU A 199 5.18 -3.48 -4.88
C LEU A 199 5.74 -4.23 -6.09
N GLY A 200 5.07 -4.17 -7.24
CA GLY A 200 5.54 -4.72 -8.50
C GLY A 200 4.90 -6.06 -8.89
N ALA A 201 3.69 -6.35 -8.42
CA ALA A 201 2.85 -7.36 -9.04
C ALA A 201 2.58 -6.98 -10.50
N ASP A 202 2.66 -7.95 -11.40
CA ASP A 202 2.41 -7.72 -12.82
C ASP A 202 0.90 -7.78 -13.14
N VAL A 203 0.14 -8.50 -12.34
CA VAL A 203 -1.33 -8.55 -12.31
C VAL A 203 -1.79 -8.67 -10.87
N VAL A 204 -2.85 -7.98 -10.50
CA VAL A 204 -3.50 -8.12 -9.19
C VAL A 204 -4.95 -8.52 -9.36
N GLY A 205 -5.56 -9.13 -8.36
CA GLY A 205 -6.97 -9.51 -8.50
C GLY A 205 -7.57 -10.19 -7.30
N ILE A 206 -8.69 -10.84 -7.58
CA ILE A 206 -9.53 -11.53 -6.60
C ILE A 206 -9.76 -12.97 -7.06
N ASN A 207 -9.60 -13.91 -6.15
CA ASN A 207 -9.98 -15.30 -6.39
C ASN A 207 -10.71 -15.90 -5.20
N CYS A 208 -11.42 -16.98 -5.45
CA CYS A 208 -12.10 -17.79 -4.43
C CYS A 208 -13.10 -16.99 -3.56
N GLY A 209 -13.55 -17.56 -2.46
CA GLY A 209 -14.40 -16.96 -1.43
C GLY A 209 -15.85 -16.74 -1.83
N LEU A 210 -16.09 -16.08 -2.92
CA LEU A 210 -17.41 -15.62 -3.38
C LEU A 210 -17.71 -16.10 -4.81
N GLY A 211 -19.00 -16.12 -5.16
CA GLY A 211 -19.44 -16.29 -6.54
C GLY A 211 -19.20 -15.05 -7.41
N PRO A 212 -19.35 -15.17 -8.74
CA PRO A 212 -18.96 -14.11 -9.66
C PRO A 212 -19.79 -12.84 -9.51
N ALA A 213 -21.06 -12.92 -9.17
CA ALA A 213 -21.93 -11.78 -8.94
C ALA A 213 -21.50 -10.94 -7.72
N ALA A 214 -20.98 -11.58 -6.67
CA ALA A 214 -20.47 -10.91 -5.47
C ALA A 214 -19.03 -10.40 -5.66
N VAL A 215 -18.22 -11.02 -6.50
CA VAL A 215 -16.85 -10.58 -6.84
C VAL A 215 -16.87 -9.34 -7.72
N ALA A 216 -17.82 -9.21 -8.63
CA ALA A 216 -17.89 -8.13 -9.61
C ALA A 216 -17.82 -6.70 -8.98
N PRO A 217 -18.60 -6.37 -7.92
CA PRO A 217 -18.49 -5.06 -7.27
C PRO A 217 -17.11 -4.81 -6.65
N LEU A 218 -16.48 -5.85 -6.09
CA LEU A 218 -15.19 -5.75 -5.44
C LEU A 218 -14.06 -5.49 -6.43
N VAL A 219 -14.10 -6.18 -7.57
CA VAL A 219 -13.16 -5.94 -8.67
C VAL A 219 -13.30 -4.52 -9.20
N LYS A 220 -14.53 -4.00 -9.32
CA LYS A 220 -14.76 -2.61 -9.74
C LYS A 220 -14.16 -1.59 -8.77
N ARG A 221 -14.10 -1.90 -7.48
CA ARG A 221 -13.40 -1.07 -6.48
C ARG A 221 -11.89 -1.14 -6.63
N MET A 222 -11.35 -2.28 -7.06
CA MET A 222 -9.91 -2.49 -7.26
C MET A 222 -9.38 -1.79 -8.51
N LEU A 223 -10.14 -1.82 -9.60
CA LEU A 223 -9.72 -1.35 -10.94
C LEU A 223 -9.14 0.07 -10.97
N PRO A 224 -9.71 1.09 -10.32
CA PRO A 224 -9.17 2.45 -10.37
C PRO A 224 -7.82 2.62 -9.65
N TRP A 225 -7.45 1.68 -8.79
CA TRP A 225 -6.29 1.76 -7.92
C TRP A 225 -5.12 0.86 -8.33
N ALA A 226 -5.36 -0.12 -9.18
CA ALA A 226 -4.32 -1.02 -9.67
C ALA A 226 -3.58 -0.39 -10.85
N SER A 227 -2.27 -0.18 -10.74
CA SER A 227 -1.43 0.31 -11.83
C SER A 227 -1.06 -0.77 -12.87
N CYS A 228 -1.46 -2.02 -12.62
CA CYS A 228 -1.29 -3.17 -13.50
C CYS A 228 -2.65 -3.77 -13.89
N PRO A 229 -2.72 -4.71 -14.85
CA PRO A 229 -3.95 -5.43 -15.17
C PRO A 229 -4.59 -6.11 -13.96
N VAL A 230 -5.89 -6.32 -14.02
CA VAL A 230 -6.68 -6.92 -12.94
C VAL A 230 -7.28 -8.24 -13.39
N MET A 231 -7.22 -9.24 -12.51
CA MET A 231 -7.78 -10.57 -12.74
C MET A 231 -8.90 -10.92 -11.77
N ALA A 232 -9.79 -11.81 -12.23
CA ALA A 232 -10.87 -12.35 -11.42
C ALA A 232 -11.05 -13.85 -11.67
N GLN A 233 -11.01 -14.65 -10.60
CA GLN A 233 -11.24 -16.09 -10.60
C GLN A 233 -12.21 -16.45 -9.46
N ALA A 234 -13.50 -16.24 -9.69
CA ALA A 234 -14.54 -16.50 -8.70
C ALA A 234 -14.82 -18.00 -8.51
N ASN A 235 -15.46 -18.35 -7.41
CA ASN A 235 -16.06 -19.65 -7.22
C ASN A 235 -17.33 -19.77 -8.10
N ALA A 236 -17.73 -21.00 -8.40
CA ALA A 236 -19.03 -21.27 -9.04
C ALA A 236 -20.20 -21.12 -8.04
N GLY A 237 -20.24 -20.03 -7.32
CA GLY A 237 -21.16 -19.76 -6.23
C GLY A 237 -20.62 -20.10 -4.84
N LEU A 238 -21.51 -20.21 -3.86
CA LEU A 238 -21.15 -20.63 -2.51
C LEU A 238 -21.19 -22.17 -2.39
N PRO A 239 -20.33 -22.76 -1.55
CA PRO A 239 -20.36 -24.19 -1.32
C PRO A 239 -21.61 -24.61 -0.55
N HIS A 240 -22.28 -25.67 -1.02
CA HIS A 240 -23.39 -26.33 -0.34
C HIS A 240 -23.06 -27.80 -0.14
N VAL A 241 -23.47 -28.39 0.97
CA VAL A 241 -23.30 -29.80 1.21
C VAL A 241 -24.62 -30.51 0.88
N VAL A 242 -24.61 -31.38 -0.16
CA VAL A 242 -25.73 -32.21 -0.54
C VAL A 242 -25.29 -33.67 -0.46
N ASP A 243 -25.96 -34.46 0.35
CA ASP A 243 -25.63 -35.89 0.58
C ASP A 243 -24.13 -36.13 0.96
N GLY A 244 -23.55 -35.21 1.73
CA GLY A 244 -22.14 -35.27 2.17
C GLY A 244 -21.11 -34.84 1.10
N VAL A 245 -21.55 -34.36 -0.05
CA VAL A 245 -20.70 -33.87 -1.13
C VAL A 245 -20.83 -32.36 -1.23
N THR A 246 -19.69 -31.65 -1.31
CA THR A 246 -19.68 -30.22 -1.57
C THR A 246 -20.04 -29.94 -3.03
N THR A 247 -21.09 -29.15 -3.23
CA THR A 247 -21.59 -28.74 -4.55
C THR A 247 -21.62 -27.21 -4.66
N TYR A 248 -21.62 -26.72 -5.88
CA TYR A 248 -21.69 -25.29 -6.21
C TYR A 248 -22.86 -25.07 -7.18
N ASP A 249 -23.58 -23.96 -7.03
CA ASP A 249 -24.88 -23.73 -7.63
C ASP A 249 -24.89 -22.80 -8.86
N VAL A 250 -23.76 -22.15 -9.18
CA VAL A 250 -23.66 -21.27 -10.34
C VAL A 250 -23.15 -22.04 -11.56
N GLY A 251 -24.00 -22.19 -12.53
CA GLY A 251 -23.68 -22.88 -13.79
C GLY A 251 -22.84 -22.02 -14.74
N PRO A 252 -22.33 -22.64 -15.84
CA PRO A 252 -21.46 -21.97 -16.80
C PRO A 252 -22.04 -20.71 -17.44
N GLU A 253 -23.32 -20.67 -17.76
CA GLU A 253 -23.99 -19.52 -18.38
C GLU A 253 -24.09 -18.32 -17.43
N GLU A 254 -24.60 -18.55 -16.23
CA GLU A 254 -24.73 -17.52 -15.19
C GLU A 254 -23.35 -16.98 -14.78
N TYR A 255 -22.37 -17.88 -14.67
CA TYR A 255 -20.99 -17.51 -14.38
C TYR A 255 -20.43 -16.58 -15.46
N ALA A 256 -20.57 -16.95 -16.73
CA ALA A 256 -20.10 -16.18 -17.86
C ALA A 256 -20.78 -14.81 -17.98
N GLU A 257 -22.08 -14.72 -17.68
CA GLU A 257 -22.83 -13.45 -17.69
C GLU A 257 -22.24 -12.45 -16.68
N ALA A 258 -21.93 -12.90 -15.46
CA ALA A 258 -21.31 -12.05 -14.45
C ALA A 258 -19.88 -11.65 -14.84
N VAL A 259 -19.09 -12.58 -15.41
CA VAL A 259 -17.73 -12.30 -15.91
C VAL A 259 -17.75 -11.29 -17.06
N ALA A 260 -18.74 -11.34 -17.96
CA ALA A 260 -18.89 -10.36 -19.04
C ALA A 260 -18.95 -8.92 -18.48
N GLY A 261 -19.68 -8.71 -17.40
CA GLY A 261 -19.73 -7.40 -16.71
C GLY A 261 -18.40 -6.95 -16.11
N MET A 262 -17.56 -7.90 -15.67
CA MET A 262 -16.22 -7.59 -15.21
C MET A 262 -15.29 -7.20 -16.36
N LEU A 263 -15.36 -7.89 -17.50
CA LEU A 263 -14.62 -7.56 -18.72
C LEU A 263 -14.98 -6.15 -19.23
N ASP A 264 -16.26 -5.81 -19.23
CA ASP A 264 -16.75 -4.49 -19.61
C ASP A 264 -16.23 -3.38 -18.67
N ALA A 265 -15.99 -3.71 -17.41
CA ALA A 265 -15.42 -2.80 -16.42
C ALA A 265 -13.89 -2.62 -16.51
N GLY A 266 -13.20 -3.51 -17.25
CA GLY A 266 -11.74 -3.38 -17.45
C GLY A 266 -10.90 -4.55 -16.92
N VAL A 267 -11.51 -5.64 -16.43
CA VAL A 267 -10.78 -6.88 -16.11
C VAL A 267 -10.29 -7.51 -17.42
N THR A 268 -9.03 -7.97 -17.43
CA THR A 268 -8.41 -8.54 -18.64
C THR A 268 -7.90 -9.97 -18.45
N VAL A 269 -7.82 -10.44 -17.21
CA VAL A 269 -7.40 -11.81 -16.89
C VAL A 269 -8.53 -12.48 -16.13
N ILE A 270 -9.02 -13.60 -16.66
CA ILE A 270 -10.15 -14.33 -16.10
C ILE A 270 -9.84 -15.81 -15.98
N GLY A 271 -10.66 -16.52 -15.25
CA GLY A 271 -10.61 -17.95 -15.02
C GLY A 271 -11.60 -18.32 -13.93
N GLY A 272 -11.40 -19.46 -13.31
CA GLY A 272 -12.26 -19.95 -12.25
C GLY A 272 -11.50 -20.45 -11.03
N CYS A 273 -12.22 -20.55 -9.91
CA CYS A 273 -11.75 -21.16 -8.68
C CYS A 273 -12.70 -22.29 -8.26
N CYS A 274 -12.88 -22.55 -6.98
CA CYS A 274 -13.64 -23.69 -6.48
C CYS A 274 -15.01 -23.86 -7.15
N GLY A 275 -15.34 -25.10 -7.51
CA GLY A 275 -16.58 -25.47 -8.16
C GLY A 275 -16.65 -25.20 -9.65
N THR A 276 -15.72 -24.45 -10.25
CA THR A 276 -15.68 -24.26 -11.69
C THR A 276 -15.17 -25.53 -12.39
N THR A 277 -15.64 -25.73 -13.61
CA THR A 277 -15.41 -26.92 -14.43
C THR A 277 -14.87 -26.50 -15.81
N PRO A 278 -14.41 -27.46 -16.65
CA PRO A 278 -14.05 -27.15 -18.03
C PRO A 278 -15.18 -26.46 -18.82
N GLN A 279 -16.45 -26.74 -18.51
CA GLN A 279 -17.57 -26.07 -19.15
C GLN A 279 -17.68 -24.59 -18.79
N HIS A 280 -17.36 -24.20 -17.54
CA HIS A 280 -17.26 -22.81 -17.15
C HIS A 280 -16.18 -22.09 -17.95
N ILE A 281 -15.00 -22.69 -18.07
CA ILE A 281 -13.88 -22.13 -18.82
C ILE A 281 -14.19 -22.03 -20.31
N ALA A 282 -14.88 -23.01 -20.89
CA ALA A 282 -15.32 -22.96 -22.28
C ALA A 282 -16.27 -21.77 -22.54
N ARG A 283 -17.16 -21.46 -21.61
CA ARG A 283 -18.04 -20.28 -21.72
C ARG A 283 -17.28 -18.98 -21.58
N GLU A 284 -16.30 -18.92 -20.68
CA GLU A 284 -15.41 -17.76 -20.59
C GLU A 284 -14.58 -17.56 -21.87
N HIS A 285 -14.07 -18.66 -22.45
CA HIS A 285 -13.37 -18.61 -23.74
C HIS A 285 -14.25 -18.01 -24.85
N GLU A 286 -15.49 -18.41 -24.93
CA GLU A 286 -16.46 -17.87 -25.91
C GLU A 286 -16.69 -16.36 -25.72
N LEU A 287 -16.69 -15.87 -24.47
CA LEU A 287 -16.81 -14.43 -24.17
C LEU A 287 -15.67 -13.60 -24.76
N LEU A 288 -14.48 -14.17 -24.85
CA LEU A 288 -13.29 -13.44 -25.31
C LEU A 288 -13.19 -13.35 -26.84
N VAL A 289 -13.90 -14.22 -27.58
CA VAL A 289 -13.85 -14.23 -29.04
C VAL A 289 -14.36 -12.92 -29.63
N GLY A 290 -13.49 -12.22 -30.35
CA GLY A 290 -13.82 -10.94 -31.00
C GLY A 290 -13.97 -9.75 -30.04
N ARG A 291 -13.74 -9.94 -28.75
CA ARG A 291 -13.74 -8.87 -27.77
C ARG A 291 -12.35 -8.23 -27.67
N VAL A 292 -12.29 -6.95 -27.37
CA VAL A 292 -11.07 -6.21 -27.02
C VAL A 292 -11.17 -5.71 -25.59
N PRO A 293 -10.02 -5.59 -24.88
CA PRO A 293 -10.00 -5.01 -23.54
C PRO A 293 -10.65 -3.63 -23.49
N ALA A 294 -11.50 -3.41 -22.49
CA ALA A 294 -12.09 -2.10 -22.24
C ALA A 294 -11.04 -1.10 -21.76
N GLU A 295 -11.16 0.14 -22.20
CA GLU A 295 -10.34 1.22 -21.67
C GLU A 295 -10.61 1.39 -20.18
N ARG A 296 -9.53 1.49 -19.40
CA ARG A 296 -9.59 1.63 -17.96
C ARG A 296 -8.90 2.91 -17.50
N HIS A 297 -9.59 3.66 -16.68
CA HIS A 297 -9.01 4.84 -16.03
C HIS A 297 -8.40 4.45 -14.67
N VAL A 298 -7.09 4.56 -14.56
CA VAL A 298 -6.35 4.42 -13.30
C VAL A 298 -6.16 5.80 -12.69
N ARG A 299 -6.43 5.95 -11.40
CA ARG A 299 -6.29 7.23 -10.70
C ARG A 299 -4.83 7.67 -10.63
N ASP A 300 -4.58 8.91 -10.98
CA ASP A 300 -3.31 9.61 -10.75
C ASP A 300 -3.38 10.35 -9.41
N SER A 301 -3.56 9.59 -8.33
CA SER A 301 -3.72 10.10 -6.98
C SER A 301 -2.55 9.67 -6.10
N PHE A 302 -2.12 10.55 -5.18
CA PHE A 302 -1.30 10.10 -4.06
C PHE A 302 -2.08 9.05 -3.27
N ALA A 303 -1.48 7.92 -3.01
CA ALA A 303 -2.07 6.87 -2.19
C ALA A 303 -0.99 6.09 -1.43
N VAL A 304 -1.22 5.93 -0.14
CA VAL A 304 -0.48 5.03 0.75
C VAL A 304 -1.47 4.13 1.46
N SER A 305 -1.01 3.05 2.04
CA SER A 305 -1.89 2.06 2.66
C SER A 305 -1.34 1.50 3.96
N SER A 306 -2.24 1.06 4.80
CA SER A 306 -1.98 0.10 5.88
C SER A 306 -2.24 -1.33 5.40
N ALA A 307 -2.23 -2.28 6.33
CA ALA A 307 -2.71 -3.65 6.04
C ALA A 307 -4.20 -3.71 5.66
N GLN A 308 -4.97 -2.67 5.94
CA GLN A 308 -6.43 -2.68 5.83
C GLN A 308 -6.96 -1.63 4.86
N GLU A 309 -6.49 -0.39 4.95
CA GLU A 309 -7.10 0.77 4.29
C GLU A 309 -6.07 1.62 3.56
N ILE A 310 -6.56 2.44 2.63
CA ILE A 310 -5.75 3.46 1.96
C ILE A 310 -6.00 4.84 2.58
N CYS A 311 -4.97 5.70 2.49
CA CYS A 311 -5.13 7.14 2.52
C CYS A 311 -4.76 7.65 1.13
N SER A 312 -5.70 8.31 0.48
CA SER A 312 -5.51 8.86 -0.86
C SER A 312 -5.88 10.33 -0.90
N LEU A 313 -5.17 11.08 -1.72
CA LEU A 313 -5.43 12.50 -1.97
C LEU A 313 -5.46 12.74 -3.47
N ASP A 314 -6.62 13.11 -3.98
CA ASP A 314 -6.74 13.69 -5.31
C ASP A 314 -6.12 15.10 -5.31
N TYR A 315 -5.80 15.60 -6.50
CA TYR A 315 -5.21 16.93 -6.63
C TYR A 315 -6.13 18.00 -6.02
N GLY A 316 -5.59 18.80 -5.09
CA GLY A 316 -6.33 19.87 -4.38
C GLY A 316 -6.93 19.44 -3.05
N GLN A 317 -6.95 18.16 -2.72
CA GLN A 317 -7.31 17.68 -1.39
C GLN A 317 -6.17 17.81 -0.41
N VAL A 318 -6.49 17.91 0.89
CA VAL A 318 -5.49 18.04 1.95
C VAL A 318 -5.57 16.89 2.95
N GLY A 319 -4.39 16.48 3.46
CA GLY A 319 -4.27 15.40 4.42
C GLY A 319 -3.44 15.76 5.64
N VAL A 320 -3.63 15.01 6.71
CA VAL A 320 -2.97 15.21 8.01
C VAL A 320 -2.11 14.01 8.34
N ILE A 321 -0.82 14.28 8.59
CA ILE A 321 0.14 13.35 9.15
C ILE A 321 0.33 13.69 10.64
N GLY A 322 0.01 12.75 11.51
CA GLY A 322 0.18 12.93 12.96
C GLY A 322 1.64 12.85 13.39
N GLU A 323 2.15 13.89 14.08
CA GLU A 323 3.56 14.07 14.40
C GLU A 323 3.99 13.59 15.80
N ARG A 324 3.09 12.98 16.58
CA ARG A 324 3.35 12.76 18.01
C ARG A 324 4.29 11.59 18.31
N ILE A 325 4.37 10.58 17.45
CA ILE A 325 5.27 9.43 17.62
C ILE A 325 6.66 9.77 17.08
N ASN A 326 7.31 10.68 17.80
CA ASN A 326 8.64 11.17 17.47
C ASN A 326 9.31 11.69 18.75
N PRO A 327 10.53 11.23 19.11
CA PRO A 327 11.20 11.62 20.34
C PRO A 327 11.75 13.05 20.33
N THR A 328 11.90 13.67 19.16
CA THR A 328 12.50 15.01 19.04
C THR A 328 11.71 16.04 19.84
N GLY A 329 12.37 16.67 20.83
CA GLY A 329 11.76 17.69 21.68
C GLY A 329 10.70 17.19 22.67
N LYS A 330 10.48 15.88 22.80
CA LYS A 330 9.40 15.28 23.62
C LYS A 330 9.98 14.37 24.71
N ARG A 331 10.07 14.88 25.93
CA ARG A 331 10.67 14.17 27.06
C ARG A 331 9.98 12.83 27.35
N LEU A 332 8.65 12.80 27.44
CA LEU A 332 7.90 11.59 27.75
C LEU A 332 8.05 10.50 26.66
N MET A 333 8.10 10.90 25.40
CA MET A 333 8.34 9.96 24.31
C MET A 333 9.75 9.37 24.39
N LYS A 334 10.76 10.18 24.70
CA LYS A 334 12.13 9.69 24.92
C LYS A 334 12.20 8.69 26.06
N GLU A 335 11.53 8.99 27.18
CA GLU A 335 11.47 8.09 28.33
C GLU A 335 10.77 6.78 27.98
N ALA A 336 9.65 6.83 27.26
CA ALA A 336 8.91 5.66 26.81
C ALA A 336 9.77 4.75 25.91
N LEU A 337 10.46 5.33 24.93
CA LEU A 337 11.35 4.56 24.06
C LEU A 337 12.53 3.94 24.81
N ARG A 338 13.14 4.67 25.77
CA ARG A 338 14.25 4.15 26.58
C ARG A 338 13.84 3.01 27.50
N SER A 339 12.65 3.09 28.08
CA SER A 339 12.12 2.10 29.01
C SER A 339 11.40 0.93 28.31
N GLY A 340 11.18 1.02 26.99
CA GLY A 340 10.36 0.06 26.27
C GLY A 340 8.86 0.13 26.60
N ASP A 341 8.38 1.29 27.07
CA ASP A 341 6.96 1.56 27.30
C ASP A 341 6.23 1.80 25.98
N HIS A 342 5.97 0.72 25.27
CA HIS A 342 5.27 0.77 23.99
C HIS A 342 3.78 1.11 24.14
N ASP A 343 3.18 0.86 25.29
CA ASP A 343 1.77 1.24 25.56
C ASP A 343 1.59 2.75 25.45
N TYR A 344 2.56 3.54 25.91
CA TYR A 344 2.57 4.98 25.71
C TYR A 344 2.52 5.37 24.23
N VAL A 345 3.34 4.71 23.40
CA VAL A 345 3.38 4.94 21.95
C VAL A 345 2.06 4.54 21.29
N MET A 346 1.50 3.38 21.67
CA MET A 346 0.21 2.91 21.16
C MET A 346 -0.92 3.88 21.51
N ASN A 347 -0.93 4.43 22.71
CA ASN A 347 -1.90 5.45 23.11
C ASN A 347 -1.78 6.73 22.27
N MET A 348 -0.56 7.15 21.91
CA MET A 348 -0.35 8.28 21.00
C MET A 348 -0.96 8.01 19.62
N ALA A 349 -0.84 6.80 19.11
CA ALA A 349 -1.44 6.41 17.84
C ALA A 349 -2.99 6.47 17.91
N ILE A 350 -3.58 5.93 18.97
CA ILE A 350 -5.03 5.91 19.17
C ILE A 350 -5.57 7.34 19.27
N GLU A 351 -4.94 8.20 20.07
CA GLU A 351 -5.36 9.60 20.24
C GLU A 351 -5.31 10.38 18.93
N GLN A 352 -4.22 10.24 18.17
CA GLN A 352 -4.08 10.91 16.89
C GLN A 352 -5.08 10.42 15.84
N SER A 353 -5.36 9.10 15.81
CA SER A 353 -6.36 8.51 14.93
C SER A 353 -7.76 9.07 15.23
N ARG A 354 -8.12 9.16 16.50
CA ARG A 354 -9.40 9.76 16.94
C ARG A 354 -9.48 11.25 16.66
N ALA A 355 -8.37 11.95 16.69
CA ALA A 355 -8.29 13.38 16.44
C ALA A 355 -8.34 13.77 14.95
N GLY A 356 -8.27 12.78 14.04
CA GLY A 356 -8.43 13.01 12.60
C GLY A 356 -7.14 12.92 11.77
N ALA A 357 -6.06 12.36 12.32
CA ALA A 357 -4.90 11.98 11.52
C ALA A 357 -5.29 10.96 10.47
N GLN A 358 -4.68 11.05 9.29
CA GLN A 358 -4.89 10.13 8.17
C GLN A 358 -3.66 9.24 7.91
N ILE A 359 -2.50 9.69 8.36
CA ILE A 359 -1.22 8.97 8.34
C ILE A 359 -0.54 9.23 9.68
N LEU A 360 0.18 8.25 10.20
CA LEU A 360 0.98 8.40 11.42
C LEU A 360 2.45 8.42 11.08
N ASP A 361 3.15 9.47 11.49
CA ASP A 361 4.61 9.52 11.49
C ASP A 361 5.16 8.63 12.61
N VAL A 362 6.17 7.83 12.31
CA VAL A 362 6.83 6.93 13.27
C VAL A 362 8.32 7.13 13.20
N ASN A 363 8.88 7.71 14.26
CA ASN A 363 10.30 7.97 14.42
C ASN A 363 10.77 7.41 15.77
N ALA A 364 11.76 6.55 15.75
CA ALA A 364 12.42 5.96 16.91
C ALA A 364 13.89 6.40 17.04
N GLY A 365 14.27 7.51 16.39
CA GLY A 365 15.64 8.05 16.35
C GLY A 365 16.10 8.59 17.69
N LEU A 366 16.57 7.73 18.55
CA LEU A 366 17.13 8.04 19.85
C LEU A 366 18.49 7.33 20.00
N PRO A 367 19.59 8.09 20.26
CA PRO A 367 20.93 7.50 20.21
C PRO A 367 21.19 6.35 21.18
N GLU A 368 20.43 6.29 22.28
CA GLU A 368 20.63 5.31 23.35
C GLU A 368 19.91 3.96 23.12
N ILE A 369 19.19 3.80 22.01
CA ILE A 369 18.44 2.56 21.72
C ILE A 369 18.82 2.00 20.35
N ASP A 370 18.50 0.71 20.13
CA ASP A 370 18.59 0.08 18.81
C ASP A 370 17.38 0.56 17.96
N GLU A 371 17.59 1.62 17.18
CA GLU A 371 16.56 2.26 16.36
C GLU A 371 15.90 1.25 15.41
N ARG A 372 16.69 0.39 14.76
CA ARG A 372 16.19 -0.63 13.83
C ARG A 372 15.23 -1.61 14.50
N ALA A 373 15.65 -2.17 15.62
CA ALA A 373 14.83 -3.13 16.37
C ALA A 373 13.55 -2.48 16.90
N VAL A 374 13.66 -1.28 17.46
CA VAL A 374 12.53 -0.56 18.06
C VAL A 374 11.53 -0.12 16.99
N ILE A 375 11.96 0.46 15.88
CA ILE A 375 11.01 0.89 14.84
C ILE A 375 10.28 -0.30 14.19
N CYS A 376 10.97 -1.41 13.96
CA CYS A 376 10.32 -2.63 13.43
C CYS A 376 9.27 -3.17 14.41
N GLN A 377 9.56 -3.15 15.70
CA GLN A 377 8.60 -3.56 16.72
C GLN A 377 7.40 -2.62 16.79
N LEU A 378 7.63 -1.30 16.77
CA LEU A 378 6.55 -0.29 16.77
C LEU A 378 5.66 -0.42 15.53
N VAL A 379 6.25 -0.59 14.34
CA VAL A 379 5.52 -0.81 13.09
C VAL A 379 4.63 -2.05 13.18
N SER A 380 5.12 -3.12 13.79
CA SER A 380 4.34 -4.34 14.03
C SER A 380 3.18 -4.10 15.00
N GLU A 381 3.45 -3.50 16.16
CA GLU A 381 2.47 -3.29 17.22
C GLU A 381 1.39 -2.26 16.85
N LEU A 382 1.75 -1.22 16.09
CA LEU A 382 0.82 -0.20 15.61
C LEU A 382 -0.31 -0.76 14.76
N GLN A 383 -0.07 -1.85 14.04
CA GLN A 383 -1.11 -2.54 13.25
C GLN A 383 -2.25 -3.09 14.10
N GLY A 384 -2.00 -3.38 15.38
CA GLY A 384 -3.01 -3.86 16.32
C GLY A 384 -3.91 -2.78 16.90
N VAL A 385 -3.55 -1.50 16.79
CA VAL A 385 -4.27 -0.38 17.43
C VAL A 385 -4.74 0.69 16.46
N SER A 386 -4.25 0.70 15.22
CA SER A 386 -4.62 1.69 14.20
C SER A 386 -4.70 1.07 12.81
N THR A 387 -5.66 1.54 12.02
CA THR A 387 -5.81 1.19 10.59
C THR A 387 -5.12 2.21 9.67
N LEU A 388 -4.50 3.25 10.24
CA LEU A 388 -3.89 4.31 9.44
C LEU A 388 -2.57 3.85 8.80
N PRO A 389 -2.29 4.29 7.57
CA PRO A 389 -0.97 4.14 6.96
C PRO A 389 0.11 4.82 7.78
N LEU A 390 1.34 4.34 7.65
CA LEU A 390 2.50 4.86 8.36
C LEU A 390 3.43 5.66 7.44
N GLN A 391 3.94 6.77 7.96
CA GLN A 391 5.13 7.43 7.48
C GLN A 391 6.33 6.93 8.30
N ILE A 392 7.27 6.29 7.64
CA ILE A 392 8.49 5.79 8.27
C ILE A 392 9.52 6.93 8.24
N ASP A 393 9.84 7.46 9.41
CA ASP A 393 10.71 8.61 9.60
C ASP A 393 12.05 8.17 10.23
N ALA A 394 13.06 8.03 9.40
CA ALA A 394 14.41 7.66 9.80
C ALA A 394 15.45 8.21 8.81
N ALA A 395 16.66 8.46 9.30
CA ALA A 395 17.76 8.93 8.46
C ALA A 395 18.62 7.80 7.90
N ASP A 396 18.74 6.68 8.62
CA ASP A 396 19.56 5.53 8.22
C ASP A 396 18.82 4.67 7.20
N PRO A 397 19.34 4.48 5.97
CA PRO A 397 18.74 3.62 4.96
C PRO A 397 18.50 2.18 5.43
N VAL A 398 19.36 1.65 6.29
CA VAL A 398 19.22 0.28 6.84
C VAL A 398 17.98 0.20 7.74
N VAL A 399 17.73 1.23 8.53
CA VAL A 399 16.54 1.35 9.40
C VAL A 399 15.29 1.48 8.54
N ILE A 400 15.31 2.33 7.53
CA ILE A 400 14.20 2.53 6.59
C ILE A 400 13.84 1.20 5.92
N GLU A 401 14.81 0.50 5.35
CA GLU A 401 14.59 -0.75 4.65
C GLU A 401 13.99 -1.82 5.56
N ALA A 402 14.53 -1.99 6.76
CA ALA A 402 14.03 -2.96 7.73
C ALA A 402 12.56 -2.69 8.10
N ALA A 403 12.21 -1.44 8.32
CA ALA A 403 10.85 -1.04 8.68
C ALA A 403 9.84 -1.26 7.53
N VAL A 404 10.19 -0.84 6.30
CA VAL A 404 9.27 -0.98 5.17
C VAL A 404 9.16 -2.41 4.65
N ARG A 405 10.20 -3.23 4.82
CA ARG A 405 10.19 -4.63 4.39
C ARG A 405 9.10 -5.45 5.10
N SER A 406 9.00 -5.32 6.40
CA SER A 406 8.02 -6.05 7.21
C SER A 406 6.65 -5.36 7.31
N TYR A 407 6.55 -4.08 6.93
CA TYR A 407 5.29 -3.35 6.93
C TYR A 407 4.40 -3.83 5.78
N PRO A 408 3.17 -4.32 6.04
CA PRO A 408 2.35 -4.94 5.01
C PRO A 408 1.81 -3.96 3.97
N GLY A 409 1.64 -2.68 4.32
CA GLY A 409 1.09 -1.66 3.45
C GLY A 409 2.14 -0.93 2.60
N LYS A 410 1.66 -0.02 1.76
CA LYS A 410 2.49 0.95 1.04
C LYS A 410 2.80 2.13 1.96
N ALA A 411 4.03 2.21 2.46
CA ALA A 411 4.47 3.26 3.37
C ALA A 411 4.82 4.57 2.63
N LEU A 412 4.80 5.68 3.39
CA LEU A 412 5.46 6.93 3.02
C LEU A 412 6.82 6.97 3.71
N ILE A 413 7.91 7.08 2.96
CA ILE A 413 9.26 7.17 3.50
C ILE A 413 9.62 8.64 3.72
N ASN A 414 10.00 9.00 4.94
CA ASN A 414 10.50 10.32 5.32
C ASN A 414 11.95 10.14 5.81
N SER A 415 12.98 10.41 5.02
CA SER A 415 12.95 11.08 3.74
C SER A 415 14.18 10.79 2.88
N THR A 416 14.14 11.26 1.66
CA THR A 416 15.34 11.56 0.87
C THR A 416 15.57 13.06 0.82
N ASN A 417 16.62 13.51 0.14
CA ASN A 417 16.91 14.92 -0.13
C ASN A 417 17.72 15.06 -1.43
N GLY A 418 18.15 16.28 -1.75
CA GLY A 418 18.90 16.57 -2.97
C GLY A 418 20.38 16.17 -2.97
N LYS A 419 20.90 15.59 -1.87
CA LYS A 419 22.26 15.05 -1.84
C LYS A 419 22.36 13.80 -2.69
N ALA A 420 23.38 13.73 -3.55
CA ALA A 420 23.55 12.60 -4.45
C ALA A 420 23.62 11.25 -3.72
N GLN A 421 24.35 11.19 -2.61
CA GLN A 421 24.48 9.97 -1.81
C GLN A 421 23.16 9.55 -1.17
N THR A 422 22.40 10.50 -0.61
CA THR A 422 21.11 10.18 0.04
C THR A 422 20.10 9.65 -0.99
N MET A 423 20.04 10.25 -2.18
CA MET A 423 19.17 9.73 -3.23
C MET A 423 19.61 8.32 -3.67
N ALA A 424 20.91 8.09 -3.83
CA ALA A 424 21.44 6.79 -4.20
C ALA A 424 21.16 5.69 -3.15
N ASP A 425 21.10 6.05 -1.88
CA ASP A 425 20.84 5.12 -0.79
C ASP A 425 19.34 4.85 -0.55
N VAL A 426 18.49 5.88 -0.67
CA VAL A 426 17.06 5.81 -0.29
C VAL A 426 16.16 5.47 -1.47
N LEU A 427 16.34 6.07 -2.64
CA LEU A 427 15.41 5.89 -3.77
C LEU A 427 15.33 4.45 -4.28
N PRO A 428 16.41 3.63 -4.30
CA PRO A 428 16.29 2.22 -4.60
C PRO A 428 15.38 1.44 -3.63
N ILE A 429 15.39 1.81 -2.34
CA ILE A 429 14.49 1.22 -1.33
C ILE A 429 13.03 1.61 -1.65
N VAL A 430 12.78 2.88 -1.94
CA VAL A 430 11.46 3.38 -2.35
C VAL A 430 10.92 2.57 -3.52
N LYS A 431 11.73 2.38 -4.56
CA LYS A 431 11.35 1.61 -5.75
C LYS A 431 11.16 0.14 -5.46
N HIS A 432 12.07 -0.46 -4.69
CA HIS A 432 12.04 -1.89 -4.41
C HIS A 432 10.78 -2.30 -3.65
N TYR A 433 10.38 -1.50 -2.66
CA TYR A 433 9.20 -1.78 -1.83
C TYR A 433 7.94 -1.04 -2.28
N GLY A 434 7.99 -0.31 -3.38
CA GLY A 434 6.83 0.38 -3.95
C GLY A 434 6.23 1.44 -3.03
N CYS A 435 7.08 2.16 -2.30
CA CYS A 435 6.68 3.21 -1.37
C CYS A 435 6.48 4.56 -2.05
N ALA A 436 5.79 5.49 -1.37
CA ALA A 436 5.88 6.90 -1.63
C ALA A 436 7.06 7.51 -0.83
N VAL A 437 7.55 8.66 -1.23
CA VAL A 437 8.74 9.27 -0.62
C VAL A 437 8.61 10.77 -0.44
N VAL A 438 9.03 11.26 0.73
CA VAL A 438 9.24 12.68 1.01
C VAL A 438 10.65 13.08 0.54
N GLY A 439 10.72 14.13 -0.26
CA GLY A 439 11.96 14.74 -0.71
C GLY A 439 12.17 16.11 -0.09
N LEU A 440 13.22 16.23 0.76
CA LEU A 440 13.58 17.49 1.38
C LEU A 440 14.36 18.38 0.41
N THR A 441 13.98 19.65 0.30
CA THR A 441 14.64 20.63 -0.57
C THR A 441 15.92 21.18 0.04
N LEU A 442 16.84 20.29 0.31
CA LEU A 442 18.23 20.57 0.73
C LEU A 442 19.20 19.70 -0.06
N ASP A 443 20.42 20.15 -0.19
CA ASP A 443 21.52 19.41 -0.83
C ASP A 443 22.84 19.58 -0.06
N GLU A 444 23.97 19.35 -0.73
CA GLU A 444 25.30 19.46 -0.14
C GLU A 444 25.60 20.88 0.36
N ASP A 445 24.99 21.91 -0.23
CA ASP A 445 25.13 23.33 0.16
C ASP A 445 24.14 23.76 1.25
N GLY A 446 23.27 22.86 1.70
CA GLY A 446 22.26 23.08 2.72
C GLY A 446 20.89 23.46 2.16
N ILE A 447 20.11 24.22 2.95
CA ILE A 447 18.75 24.65 2.58
C ILE A 447 18.83 25.98 1.84
N PRO A 448 18.37 26.06 0.57
CA PRO A 448 18.32 27.33 -0.15
C PRO A 448 17.42 28.36 0.54
N ALA A 449 17.85 29.61 0.60
CA ALA A 449 17.06 30.70 1.17
C ALA A 449 15.89 31.11 0.28
N THR A 450 15.96 30.86 -1.02
CA THR A 450 14.97 31.31 -2.01
C THR A 450 14.00 30.20 -2.42
N ALA A 451 12.83 30.57 -2.90
CA ALA A 451 11.84 29.66 -3.48
C ALA A 451 12.38 28.94 -4.73
N GLU A 452 13.06 29.65 -5.60
CA GLU A 452 13.68 29.12 -6.83
C GLU A 452 14.78 28.10 -6.53
N GLY A 453 15.58 28.35 -5.50
CA GLY A 453 16.60 27.40 -5.05
C GLY A 453 16.00 26.10 -4.54
N ARG A 454 14.91 26.19 -3.77
CA ARG A 454 14.16 24.99 -3.33
C ARG A 454 13.53 24.24 -4.50
N LEU A 455 12.94 24.96 -5.47
CA LEU A 455 12.40 24.34 -6.68
C LEU A 455 13.48 23.60 -7.48
N ALA A 456 14.67 24.17 -7.59
CA ALA A 456 15.78 23.52 -8.32
C ALA A 456 16.15 22.16 -7.70
N ILE A 457 16.19 22.07 -6.37
CA ILE A 457 16.42 20.81 -5.66
C ILE A 457 15.23 19.87 -5.83
N ALA A 458 14.00 20.35 -5.74
CA ALA A 458 12.81 19.55 -5.99
C ALA A 458 12.84 18.91 -7.39
N ARG A 459 13.20 19.67 -8.41
CA ARG A 459 13.38 19.16 -9.79
C ARG A 459 14.43 18.07 -9.88
N LYS A 460 15.54 18.23 -9.16
CA LYS A 460 16.60 17.21 -9.10
C LYS A 460 16.06 15.90 -8.52
N ILE A 461 15.37 15.96 -7.38
CA ILE A 461 14.79 14.78 -6.71
C ILE A 461 13.76 14.11 -7.62
N VAL A 462 12.82 14.87 -8.20
CA VAL A 462 11.77 14.35 -9.09
C VAL A 462 12.37 13.66 -10.30
N ARG A 463 13.40 14.24 -10.92
CA ARG A 463 14.08 13.63 -12.05
C ARG A 463 14.73 12.29 -11.73
N GLU A 464 15.38 12.17 -10.58
CA GLU A 464 15.96 10.89 -10.12
C GLU A 464 14.86 9.85 -9.86
N CYS A 465 13.73 10.27 -9.28
CA CYS A 465 12.57 9.41 -9.10
C CYS A 465 12.02 8.90 -10.44
N GLU A 466 11.86 9.78 -11.42
CA GLU A 466 11.39 9.43 -12.78
C GLU A 466 12.31 8.42 -13.47
N GLN A 467 13.63 8.59 -13.36
CA GLN A 467 14.62 7.67 -13.91
C GLN A 467 14.51 6.25 -13.32
N LEU A 468 14.14 6.15 -12.06
CA LEU A 468 13.90 4.87 -11.39
C LEU A 468 12.47 4.33 -11.62
N GLY A 469 11.61 5.09 -12.31
CA GLY A 469 10.21 4.73 -12.53
C GLY A 469 9.36 4.82 -11.27
N ILE A 470 9.66 5.78 -10.38
CA ILE A 470 8.80 6.16 -9.26
C ILE A 470 7.80 7.20 -9.78
N PRO A 471 6.47 6.95 -9.71
CA PRO A 471 5.48 7.87 -10.24
C PRO A 471 5.51 9.23 -9.54
N GLY A 472 5.18 10.31 -10.28
CA GLY A 472 5.16 11.66 -9.71
C GLY A 472 4.20 11.82 -8.53
N HIS A 473 3.07 11.13 -8.54
CA HIS A 473 2.11 11.14 -7.42
C HIS A 473 2.61 10.44 -6.14
N ASP A 474 3.68 9.65 -6.23
CA ASP A 474 4.36 9.04 -5.07
C ASP A 474 5.52 9.89 -4.55
N VAL A 475 5.79 11.03 -5.17
CA VAL A 475 6.83 11.99 -4.73
C VAL A 475 6.18 13.14 -4.01
N VAL A 476 6.60 13.39 -2.77
CA VAL A 476 6.05 14.44 -1.89
C VAL A 476 7.19 15.37 -1.50
N ILE A 477 7.18 16.60 -2.00
CA ILE A 477 8.26 17.57 -1.76
C ILE A 477 7.99 18.34 -0.47
N ASP A 478 9.00 18.37 0.40
CA ASP A 478 9.05 19.21 1.60
C ASP A 478 9.90 20.45 1.33
N CYS A 479 9.24 21.61 1.26
CA CYS A 479 9.91 22.89 1.04
C CYS A 479 10.64 23.41 2.30
N LEU A 480 10.62 22.68 3.40
CA LEU A 480 11.32 22.90 4.66
C LEU A 480 10.92 24.18 5.39
N THR A 481 10.22 24.00 6.48
CA THR A 481 9.78 25.09 7.35
C THR A 481 10.94 25.58 8.22
N MET A 482 11.35 26.84 8.01
CA MET A 482 12.31 27.56 8.83
C MET A 482 11.57 28.44 9.84
N ALA A 483 12.12 28.58 11.05
CA ALA A 483 11.49 29.37 12.11
C ALA A 483 11.43 30.87 11.75
N ALA A 484 10.25 31.45 11.84
CA ALA A 484 10.03 32.87 11.56
C ALA A 484 10.79 33.77 12.56
N SER A 485 11.04 33.27 13.78
CA SER A 485 11.84 33.98 14.78
C SER A 485 13.31 34.15 14.38
N THR A 486 13.83 33.28 13.52
CA THR A 486 15.20 33.33 13.02
C THR A 486 15.33 34.25 11.81
N ASP A 487 14.38 34.14 10.88
CA ASP A 487 14.34 34.93 9.64
C ASP A 487 12.89 35.10 9.17
N GLN A 488 12.35 36.31 9.28
CA GLN A 488 10.96 36.63 8.90
C GLN A 488 10.72 36.65 7.38
N THR A 489 11.77 36.55 6.56
CA THR A 489 11.60 36.43 5.10
C THR A 489 11.27 34.99 4.68
N GLN A 490 11.62 34.01 5.51
CA GLN A 490 11.45 32.60 5.20
C GLN A 490 10.00 32.14 5.04
N PRO A 491 9.03 32.55 5.85
CA PRO A 491 7.64 32.13 5.66
C PRO A 491 7.13 32.38 4.24
N ARG A 492 7.43 33.55 3.67
CA ARG A 492 7.05 33.87 2.29
C ARG A 492 7.80 33.02 1.28
N ALA A 493 9.09 32.83 1.45
CA ALA A 493 9.90 31.99 0.56
C ALA A 493 9.40 30.53 0.54
N ILE A 494 8.96 30.00 1.68
CA ILE A 494 8.38 28.66 1.80
C ILE A 494 7.06 28.56 1.01
N LEU A 495 6.15 29.52 1.21
CA LEU A 495 4.88 29.58 0.51
C LEU A 495 5.06 29.71 -1.01
N ASP A 496 5.98 30.56 -1.44
CA ASP A 496 6.31 30.73 -2.86
C ASP A 496 6.94 29.45 -3.45
N ALA A 497 7.79 28.75 -2.68
CA ALA A 497 8.34 27.45 -3.09
C ALA A 497 7.25 26.39 -3.29
N ILE A 498 6.27 26.31 -2.40
CA ILE A 498 5.11 25.40 -2.56
C ILE A 498 4.37 25.72 -3.86
N ARG A 499 4.07 27.00 -4.13
CA ARG A 499 3.40 27.40 -5.37
C ARG A 499 4.18 26.99 -6.60
N LEU A 500 5.49 27.24 -6.60
CA LEU A 500 6.37 26.87 -7.72
C LEU A 500 6.41 25.37 -7.95
N VAL A 501 6.53 24.57 -6.90
CA VAL A 501 6.49 23.09 -7.01
C VAL A 501 5.18 22.61 -7.62
N LYS A 502 4.05 23.13 -7.16
CA LYS A 502 2.72 22.76 -7.69
C LYS A 502 2.52 23.18 -9.13
N GLN A 503 3.09 24.31 -9.56
CA GLN A 503 2.98 24.81 -10.93
C GLN A 503 3.93 24.13 -11.90
N GLU A 504 5.17 23.90 -11.49
CA GLU A 504 6.26 23.47 -12.36
C GLU A 504 6.48 21.95 -12.39
N LEU A 505 5.96 21.23 -11.37
CA LEU A 505 6.08 19.79 -11.22
C LEU A 505 4.67 19.17 -11.08
N PRO A 506 3.88 19.14 -12.16
CA PRO A 506 2.52 18.63 -12.11
C PRO A 506 2.47 17.16 -11.66
N GLY A 507 1.51 16.84 -10.80
CA GLY A 507 1.37 15.50 -10.22
C GLY A 507 2.15 15.30 -8.92
N VAL A 508 3.22 16.03 -8.68
CA VAL A 508 3.99 15.98 -7.43
C VAL A 508 3.20 16.60 -6.29
N ARG A 509 3.25 15.99 -5.12
CA ARG A 509 2.59 16.48 -3.90
C ARG A 509 3.59 17.25 -3.02
N THR A 510 3.05 18.00 -2.06
CA THR A 510 3.83 18.78 -1.10
C THR A 510 3.48 18.44 0.33
N VAL A 511 4.46 18.57 1.23
CA VAL A 511 4.33 18.35 2.67
C VAL A 511 5.10 19.42 3.44
N LEU A 512 4.66 19.73 4.65
CA LEU A 512 5.42 20.55 5.60
C LEU A 512 5.29 20.02 7.03
N GLY A 513 6.38 20.07 7.77
CA GLY A 513 6.38 20.08 9.22
C GLY A 513 6.02 21.50 9.72
N VAL A 514 4.74 21.75 9.90
CA VAL A 514 4.17 23.12 10.08
C VAL A 514 4.64 23.79 11.36
N SER A 515 4.77 23.03 12.45
CA SER A 515 5.05 23.59 13.78
C SER A 515 6.42 24.25 13.92
N ASN A 516 7.34 23.96 13.03
CA ASN A 516 8.68 24.60 13.03
C ASN A 516 8.61 26.10 12.78
N ILE A 517 7.57 26.61 12.10
CA ILE A 517 7.42 28.05 11.80
C ILE A 517 7.42 28.92 13.04
N SER A 518 6.87 28.43 14.15
CA SER A 518 6.68 29.15 15.39
C SER A 518 7.76 28.87 16.45
N PHE A 519 8.84 28.19 16.08
CA PHE A 519 9.89 27.84 17.03
C PHE A 519 10.46 29.10 17.68
N GLY A 520 10.54 29.09 19.00
CA GLY A 520 11.01 30.27 19.79
C GLY A 520 9.96 31.37 20.02
N LEU A 521 8.73 31.22 19.50
CA LEU A 521 7.64 32.17 19.71
C LEU A 521 6.71 31.71 20.83
N PRO A 522 6.07 32.66 21.58
CA PRO A 522 5.01 32.30 22.53
C PRO A 522 3.73 31.94 21.79
N PHE A 523 2.82 31.17 22.46
CA PHE A 523 1.50 30.78 21.98
C PHE A 523 1.52 30.20 20.55
N ARG A 524 2.43 29.28 20.35
CA ARG A 524 2.75 28.63 19.06
C ARG A 524 1.54 28.16 18.24
N PRO A 525 0.47 27.57 18.82
CA PRO A 525 -0.67 27.11 18.02
C PRO A 525 -1.35 28.20 17.19
N LEU A 526 -1.32 29.45 17.64
CA LEU A 526 -1.89 30.57 16.88
C LEU A 526 -1.09 30.83 15.58
N VAL A 527 0.23 30.89 15.69
CA VAL A 527 1.12 31.09 14.53
C VAL A 527 1.08 29.87 13.60
N ASN A 528 1.10 28.65 14.17
CA ASN A 528 1.02 27.42 13.41
C ASN A 528 -0.28 27.33 12.59
N GLY A 529 -1.43 27.63 13.21
CA GLY A 529 -2.71 27.60 12.54
C GLY A 529 -2.83 28.62 11.40
N THR A 530 -2.31 29.84 11.63
CA THR A 530 -2.29 30.88 10.61
C THR A 530 -1.39 30.49 9.43
N PHE A 531 -0.19 29.97 9.71
CA PHE A 531 0.73 29.52 8.67
C PHE A 531 0.18 28.31 7.90
N LEU A 532 -0.47 27.36 8.59
CA LEU A 532 -1.10 26.21 7.95
C LEU A 532 -2.16 26.63 6.92
N ALA A 533 -3.03 27.59 7.26
CA ALA A 533 -4.04 28.12 6.32
C ALA A 533 -3.37 28.76 5.09
N ALA A 534 -2.31 29.55 5.29
CA ALA A 534 -1.55 30.14 4.20
C ALA A 534 -0.86 29.06 3.33
N ALA A 535 -0.32 28.01 3.95
CA ALA A 535 0.31 26.92 3.24
C ALA A 535 -0.69 26.13 2.39
N PHE A 536 -1.88 25.83 2.90
CA PHE A 536 -2.94 25.22 2.10
C PHE A 536 -3.33 26.10 0.91
N SER A 537 -3.45 27.41 1.11
CA SER A 537 -3.70 28.36 0.02
C SER A 537 -2.58 28.41 -1.01
N ALA A 538 -1.36 28.10 -0.63
CA ALA A 538 -0.22 28.00 -1.54
C ALA A 538 -0.16 26.67 -2.31
N GLY A 539 -0.93 25.66 -1.91
CA GLY A 539 -0.98 24.34 -2.54
C GLY A 539 -0.41 23.20 -1.73
N LEU A 540 -0.28 23.36 -0.41
CA LEU A 540 0.14 22.27 0.48
C LEU A 540 -0.87 21.12 0.45
N ASP A 541 -0.40 19.91 0.22
CA ASP A 541 -1.22 18.69 0.18
C ASP A 541 -1.26 17.98 1.56
N LEU A 542 -0.13 17.82 2.20
CA LEU A 542 0.01 17.09 3.45
C LEU A 542 0.60 17.99 4.54
N ALA A 543 -0.02 18.01 5.70
CA ALA A 543 0.45 18.74 6.87
C ALA A 543 0.89 17.78 7.97
N ILE A 544 2.15 17.84 8.36
CA ILE A 544 2.68 17.16 9.56
C ILE A 544 2.40 18.07 10.75
N ILE A 545 1.40 17.69 11.54
CA ILE A 545 0.89 18.48 12.66
C ILE A 545 0.54 17.58 13.86
N ASN A 546 0.32 18.21 15.01
CA ASN A 546 -0.33 17.54 16.13
C ASN A 546 -1.86 17.66 15.99
N PRO A 547 -2.57 16.59 15.57
CA PRO A 547 -4.01 16.65 15.35
C PRO A 547 -4.81 16.75 16.65
N CYS A 548 -4.19 16.46 17.81
CA CYS A 548 -4.82 16.60 19.12
C CYS A 548 -4.97 18.06 19.57
N LEU A 549 -4.32 19.00 18.87
CA LEU A 549 -4.54 20.43 19.08
C LEU A 549 -5.74 20.89 18.25
N THR A 550 -6.84 21.19 18.94
CA THR A 550 -8.11 21.57 18.31
C THR A 550 -7.95 22.70 17.28
N ARG A 551 -7.14 23.72 17.58
CA ARG A 551 -6.87 24.82 16.66
C ARG A 551 -6.30 24.36 15.31
N MET A 552 -5.46 23.35 15.31
CA MET A 552 -4.86 22.83 14.06
C MET A 552 -5.91 22.13 13.21
N MET A 553 -6.73 21.29 13.82
CA MET A 553 -7.81 20.59 13.10
C MET A 553 -8.92 21.54 12.67
N ASP A 554 -9.20 22.59 13.45
CA ASP A 554 -10.14 23.64 13.06
C ASP A 554 -9.71 24.33 11.74
N VAL A 555 -8.41 24.55 11.55
CA VAL A 555 -7.88 25.08 10.28
C VAL A 555 -8.06 24.08 9.14
N VAL A 556 -7.74 22.81 9.37
CA VAL A 556 -7.89 21.75 8.37
C VAL A 556 -9.35 21.65 7.90
N ASP A 557 -10.28 21.52 8.85
CA ASP A 557 -11.69 21.33 8.55
C ASP A 557 -12.30 22.58 7.89
N SER A 558 -11.90 23.78 8.33
CA SER A 558 -12.31 25.03 7.69
C SER A 558 -11.77 25.13 6.26
N TRP A 559 -10.53 24.73 6.02
CA TRP A 559 -9.96 24.73 4.67
C TRP A 559 -10.70 23.77 3.74
N ARG A 560 -11.07 22.57 4.22
CA ARG A 560 -11.86 21.62 3.43
C ARG A 560 -13.20 22.19 2.97
N VAL A 561 -13.85 23.01 3.81
CA VAL A 561 -15.05 23.76 3.41
C VAL A 561 -14.72 24.78 2.31
N LEU A 562 -13.66 25.59 2.53
CA LEU A 562 -13.30 26.69 1.62
C LEU A 562 -12.77 26.18 0.26
N SER A 563 -12.14 25.02 0.23
CA SER A 563 -11.65 24.38 -0.99
C SER A 563 -12.71 23.56 -1.74
N GLY A 564 -13.87 23.31 -1.10
CA GLY A 564 -14.92 22.46 -1.66
C GLY A 564 -14.70 20.96 -1.46
N GLU A 565 -13.67 20.54 -0.72
CA GLU A 565 -13.39 19.14 -0.38
C GLU A 565 -14.50 18.56 0.52
N ASP A 566 -14.97 19.35 1.50
CA ASP A 566 -16.16 19.03 2.31
C ASP A 566 -17.41 19.50 1.56
N GLU A 567 -17.95 18.60 0.73
CA GLU A 567 -19.10 18.90 -0.12
C GLU A 567 -20.32 19.35 0.70
N SER A 568 -20.85 20.54 0.36
CA SER A 568 -21.96 21.17 1.08
C SER A 568 -21.68 21.42 2.58
N ALA A 569 -20.41 21.43 2.98
CA ALA A 569 -19.97 21.60 4.37
C ALA A 569 -20.60 20.58 5.35
N GLN A 570 -20.91 19.39 4.88
CA GLN A 570 -21.64 18.38 5.67
C GLN A 570 -20.87 17.94 6.92
N TYR A 571 -19.60 17.65 6.76
CA TYR A 571 -18.75 17.26 7.89
C TYR A 571 -18.61 18.41 8.88
N PHE A 572 -18.35 19.63 8.38
CA PHE A 572 -18.16 20.81 9.21
C PHE A 572 -19.42 21.12 10.02
N VAL A 573 -20.59 21.15 9.39
CA VAL A 573 -21.86 21.38 10.09
C VAL A 573 -22.11 20.32 11.16
N ALA A 574 -21.89 19.04 10.85
CA ALA A 574 -22.12 17.95 11.79
C ALA A 574 -21.22 18.04 13.05
N ASN A 575 -19.99 18.55 12.90
CA ASN A 575 -19.03 18.56 14.01
C ASN A 575 -18.88 19.93 14.71
N TYR A 576 -19.36 21.01 14.10
CA TYR A 576 -19.15 22.37 14.61
C TYR A 576 -20.45 23.12 14.96
N ALA A 577 -21.64 22.60 14.62
CA ALA A 577 -22.91 23.31 14.82
C ALA A 577 -23.18 23.72 16.27
N GLU A 578 -22.73 22.93 17.24
CA GLU A 578 -22.92 23.18 18.67
C GLU A 578 -21.73 23.91 19.32
N ARG A 579 -20.66 24.16 18.57
CA ARG A 579 -19.51 24.91 19.09
C ARG A 579 -19.80 26.41 19.10
N SER A 580 -19.53 27.05 20.24
CA SER A 580 -19.55 28.49 20.35
C SER A 580 -18.20 29.01 20.80
N ASP A 581 -17.69 30.04 20.13
CA ASP A 581 -16.58 30.83 20.65
C ASP A 581 -17.06 31.52 21.94
N ARG A 582 -16.14 31.76 22.88
CA ARG A 582 -16.47 32.58 24.04
C ARG A 582 -17.00 33.91 23.54
N ALA A 583 -18.17 34.31 24.01
CA ALA A 583 -18.73 35.62 23.71
C ALA A 583 -17.67 36.71 23.97
N PRO A 584 -17.54 37.69 23.09
CA PRO A 584 -16.66 38.82 23.33
C PRO A 584 -16.96 39.40 24.72
N VAL A 585 -15.93 39.56 25.53
CA VAL A 585 -16.12 40.24 26.82
C VAL A 585 -16.71 41.62 26.50
N PRO A 586 -17.89 41.99 27.03
CA PRO A 586 -18.46 43.31 26.77
C PRO A 586 -17.44 44.36 27.23
N VAL A 587 -16.98 45.19 26.31
CA VAL A 587 -16.17 46.35 26.67
C VAL A 587 -17.12 47.33 27.31
N SER A 588 -16.98 47.51 28.63
CA SER A 588 -17.75 48.53 29.35
C SER A 588 -17.50 49.90 28.73
N PRO A 589 -18.57 50.66 28.39
CA PRO A 589 -18.37 52.01 27.86
C PRO A 589 -17.76 52.89 28.96
N GLY A 590 -16.47 53.14 28.86
CA GLY A 590 -15.79 54.05 29.82
C GLY A 590 -14.32 53.76 30.10
N GLU A 591 -13.78 52.61 29.75
CA GLU A 591 -12.32 52.44 29.85
C GLU A 591 -11.65 52.91 28.53
N LYS A 592 -10.98 54.05 28.63
CA LYS A 592 -10.08 54.51 27.57
C LYS A 592 -9.03 53.43 27.36
N ALA A 593 -8.90 52.95 26.13
CA ALA A 593 -7.82 52.04 25.73
C ALA A 593 -6.49 52.60 26.24
N ALA A 594 -5.86 51.90 27.15
CA ALA A 594 -4.49 52.17 27.52
C ALA A 594 -3.63 52.02 26.27
N THR A 595 -2.99 53.07 25.84
CA THR A 595 -2.00 53.05 24.77
C THR A 595 -0.97 51.99 25.10
N PRO A 596 -0.64 51.06 24.20
CA PRO A 596 0.42 50.12 24.50
C PRO A 596 1.72 50.89 24.71
N VAL A 597 2.17 50.88 25.93
CA VAL A 597 3.55 51.36 26.24
C VAL A 597 4.47 50.31 25.60
N ALA A 598 5.16 50.72 24.56
CA ALA A 598 6.27 49.96 24.02
C ALA A 598 7.36 49.87 25.09
N SER A 599 7.31 48.81 25.88
CA SER A 599 8.47 48.40 26.68
C SER A 599 9.35 47.53 25.79
N ALA A 600 10.24 48.17 25.06
CA ALA A 600 11.43 47.50 24.55
C ALA A 600 12.31 47.15 25.75
N SER A 601 12.10 45.98 26.34
CA SER A 601 13.15 45.33 27.10
C SER A 601 13.78 44.28 26.19
N ALA A 602 14.93 44.60 25.66
CA ALA A 602 15.78 43.65 24.96
C ALA A 602 15.98 42.42 25.85
N ALA A 603 15.53 41.30 25.41
CA ALA A 603 15.93 40.02 26.00
C ALA A 603 17.44 39.88 25.84
N PRO A 604 18.19 39.48 26.87
CA PRO A 604 19.63 39.39 26.77
C PRO A 604 20.01 38.34 25.73
N ALA A 605 20.96 38.72 24.88
CA ALA A 605 21.52 37.91 23.79
C ALA A 605 22.20 36.59 24.24
N ALA A 606 22.13 36.26 25.52
CA ALA A 606 22.73 35.05 26.09
C ALA A 606 21.88 33.78 25.96
N ALA A 607 20.55 33.90 25.71
CA ALA A 607 19.66 32.71 25.59
C ALA A 607 19.69 32.06 24.21
N LEU A 608 20.31 32.68 23.22
CA LEU A 608 20.37 32.18 21.83
C LEU A 608 21.61 31.33 21.53
N ARG A 609 22.53 31.15 22.46
CA ARG A 609 23.78 30.39 22.25
C ARG A 609 23.69 28.89 22.58
N ASP A 610 22.68 28.47 23.31
CA ASP A 610 22.57 27.06 23.74
C ASP A 610 21.67 26.16 22.84
N VAL A 611 21.16 26.69 21.75
CA VAL A 611 20.30 25.92 20.79
C VAL A 611 21.05 25.53 19.51
N ALA A 612 22.35 25.88 19.41
CA ALA A 612 23.18 25.56 18.24
C ALA A 612 24.29 24.53 18.56
N LYS A 613 23.98 23.57 19.45
CA LYS A 613 24.82 22.36 19.59
C LYS A 613 23.98 21.13 19.57
#